data_3076ecaa140d77ea047d21918fb4bbcd
#
_entry.id   3076ecaa140d77ea047d21918fb4bbcd
#
_cell.length_a   1.000
_cell.length_b   1.000
_cell.length_c   1.000
_cell.angle_alpha   90.00
_cell.angle_beta   90.00
_cell.angle_gamma   90.00
#
_symmetry.space_group_name_H-M   'P 1'
#
loop_
_entity.id
_entity.type
_entity.pdbx_description
1 polymer ?
#
loop_
_entity_poly.entity_id
_entity_poly.type
_entity_poly.pdbx_seq_one_letter_code
_entity_poly.pdbx_strand_id
1 'polypeptide(L)'
;VTIPTNPSALAALADGCLQGRSALVTGGGSGIGRATAMLLARLGAKVAVTGRREAELAQTASLGAQAGYEHPILAVPCDIREPENVDALLDTVLAEHEYIDVLVNNAGGQFLAPAESITYNGFRAVTRLNLDATWYVTTQVARRSMIPRKYGKVVSITMTPRRGIPGMSHSSAARAGVESLTRMLGVEWGPYGIRLTSIAPGIVHTEAWERYGLDPDQMGEAMPAGRLQAADDVAALAAFLISPGGDYISGATIVADGGFENSYPLNMS
;
A
#
# COMPACT_ATOMS: atom_id res chain seq x y z
N VAL A 1 -18.85 8.74 12.52
CA VAL A 1 -18.09 7.56 12.93
C VAL A 1 -16.62 7.92 12.92
N THR A 2 -15.91 7.71 14.02
CA THR A 2 -14.49 8.05 14.12
C THR A 2 -13.66 6.94 13.47
N ILE A 3 -12.78 7.29 12.52
CA ILE A 3 -11.84 6.36 11.92
C ILE A 3 -10.88 5.88 13.02
N PRO A 4 -10.72 4.56 13.24
CA PRO A 4 -9.87 4.06 14.31
C PRO A 4 -8.39 4.37 14.02
N THR A 5 -7.64 4.69 15.07
CA THR A 5 -6.19 4.87 15.06
C THR A 5 -5.54 3.85 15.97
N ASN A 6 -4.26 3.56 15.75
CA ASN A 6 -3.48 2.68 16.62
C ASN A 6 -2.11 3.31 16.93
N PRO A 7 -2.05 4.30 17.83
CA PRO A 7 -0.79 4.98 18.17
C PRO A 7 0.29 4.03 18.70
N SER A 8 -0.09 2.96 19.41
CA SER A 8 0.85 1.97 19.93
C SER A 8 1.57 1.20 18.82
N ALA A 9 0.86 0.86 17.72
CA ALA A 9 1.49 0.23 16.56
C ALA A 9 2.47 1.19 15.87
N LEU A 10 2.11 2.47 15.75
CA LEU A 10 2.99 3.49 15.18
C LEU A 10 4.26 3.72 16.01
N ALA A 11 4.19 3.57 17.33
CA ALA A 11 5.33 3.77 18.25
C ALA A 11 6.28 2.56 18.32
N ALA A 12 6.01 1.45 17.66
CA ALA A 12 6.77 0.20 17.77
C ALA A 12 8.17 0.25 17.13
N LEU A 13 8.43 1.23 16.27
CA LEU A 13 9.70 1.39 15.56
C LEU A 13 10.50 2.56 16.14
N ALA A 14 11.83 2.40 16.20
CA ALA A 14 12.71 3.46 16.67
C ALA A 14 12.66 4.67 15.74
N ASP A 15 12.62 5.86 16.31
CA ASP A 15 12.69 7.11 15.56
C ASP A 15 14.02 7.17 14.77
N GLY A 16 13.95 7.70 13.55
CA GLY A 16 15.11 7.80 12.67
C GLY A 16 15.58 6.49 12.02
N CYS A 17 14.88 5.36 12.23
CA CYS A 17 15.30 4.07 11.64
C CYS A 17 15.27 4.05 10.10
N LEU A 18 14.64 5.03 9.45
CA LEU A 18 14.62 5.21 8.01
C LEU A 18 15.35 6.48 7.56
N GLN A 19 16.18 7.08 8.42
CA GLN A 19 16.95 8.25 8.04
C GLN A 19 17.87 7.95 6.85
N GLY A 20 17.94 8.88 5.92
CA GLY A 20 18.69 8.73 4.67
C GLY A 20 18.02 7.79 3.65
N ARG A 21 16.76 7.38 3.85
CA ARG A 21 15.96 6.63 2.87
C ARG A 21 15.02 7.55 2.11
N SER A 22 14.73 7.17 0.86
CA SER A 22 13.74 7.83 0.02
C SER A 22 12.63 6.85 -0.36
N ALA A 23 11.39 7.27 -0.16
CA ALA A 23 10.21 6.44 -0.38
C ALA A 23 9.24 7.08 -1.39
N LEU A 24 8.68 6.26 -2.27
CA LEU A 24 7.53 6.60 -3.11
C LEU A 24 6.32 5.79 -2.66
N VAL A 25 5.21 6.47 -2.32
CA VAL A 25 3.96 5.84 -1.90
C VAL A 25 2.86 6.16 -2.91
N THR A 26 2.37 5.14 -3.62
CA THR A 26 1.23 5.31 -4.53
C THR A 26 -0.09 5.29 -3.76
N GLY A 27 -1.06 6.13 -4.16
CA GLY A 27 -2.31 6.30 -3.41
C GLY A 27 -2.12 6.96 -2.04
N GLY A 28 -1.09 7.82 -1.90
CA GLY A 28 -0.68 8.43 -0.64
C GLY A 28 -1.57 9.58 -0.14
N GLY A 29 -2.68 9.88 -0.82
CA GLY A 29 -3.58 10.98 -0.46
C GLY A 29 -4.60 10.64 0.63
N SER A 30 -4.85 9.38 0.98
CA SER A 30 -5.85 8.97 1.98
C SER A 30 -5.57 7.56 2.52
N GLY A 31 -6.30 7.17 3.57
CA GLY A 31 -6.32 5.81 4.13
C GLY A 31 -4.93 5.23 4.39
N ILE A 32 -4.73 3.98 4.00
CA ILE A 32 -3.48 3.22 4.22
C ILE A 32 -2.27 3.97 3.63
N GLY A 33 -2.40 4.52 2.42
CA GLY A 33 -1.30 5.22 1.76
C GLY A 33 -0.86 6.46 2.51
N ARG A 34 -1.81 7.29 2.99
CA ARG A 34 -1.51 8.45 3.84
C ARG A 34 -0.86 8.03 5.15
N ALA A 35 -1.46 7.08 5.87
CA ALA A 35 -0.92 6.58 7.14
C ALA A 35 0.51 6.06 6.98
N THR A 36 0.77 5.30 5.91
CA THR A 36 2.11 4.81 5.60
C THR A 36 3.08 5.95 5.29
N ALA A 37 2.69 6.91 4.43
CA ALA A 37 3.55 8.05 4.09
C ALA A 37 3.93 8.88 5.32
N MET A 38 2.95 9.19 6.17
CA MET A 38 3.17 9.92 7.42
C MET A 38 4.11 9.17 8.38
N LEU A 39 3.92 7.86 8.51
CA LEU A 39 4.79 7.06 9.37
C LEU A 39 6.22 6.98 8.83
N LEU A 40 6.42 6.75 7.53
CA LEU A 40 7.75 6.73 6.93
C LEU A 40 8.47 8.08 7.08
N ALA A 41 7.76 9.20 6.90
CA ALA A 41 8.30 10.54 7.11
C ALA A 41 8.68 10.77 8.58
N ARG A 42 7.85 10.35 9.55
CA ARG A 42 8.16 10.40 10.98
C ARG A 42 9.43 9.60 11.32
N LEU A 43 9.63 8.47 10.65
CA LEU A 43 10.80 7.62 10.85
C LEU A 43 12.06 8.13 10.12
N GLY A 44 12.02 9.32 9.52
CA GLY A 44 13.17 10.02 8.94
C GLY A 44 13.36 9.84 7.42
N ALA A 45 12.44 9.17 6.72
CA ALA A 45 12.54 9.04 5.27
C ALA A 45 12.13 10.32 4.54
N LYS A 46 12.79 10.63 3.41
CA LYS A 46 12.21 11.53 2.38
C LYS A 46 11.05 10.80 1.71
N VAL A 47 9.86 11.39 1.69
CA VAL A 47 8.66 10.72 1.16
C VAL A 47 8.06 11.50 0.01
N ALA A 48 7.83 10.82 -1.11
CA ALA A 48 6.97 11.29 -2.19
C ALA A 48 5.64 10.51 -2.17
N VAL A 49 4.53 11.21 -2.33
CA VAL A 49 3.19 10.63 -2.45
C VAL A 49 2.61 10.93 -3.81
N THR A 50 1.95 9.93 -4.41
CA THR A 50 1.31 10.10 -5.71
C THR A 50 -0.10 9.54 -5.75
N GLY A 51 -0.92 10.06 -6.64
CA GLY A 51 -2.31 9.68 -6.86
C GLY A 51 -3.01 10.69 -7.76
N ARG A 52 -4.28 10.45 -8.09
CA ARG A 52 -5.04 11.29 -9.02
C ARG A 52 -5.65 12.55 -8.40
N ARG A 53 -5.88 12.54 -7.08
CA ARG A 53 -6.58 13.59 -6.36
C ARG A 53 -5.58 14.53 -5.72
N GLU A 54 -5.30 15.63 -6.41
CA GLU A 54 -4.29 16.61 -6.01
C GLU A 54 -4.55 17.19 -4.62
N ALA A 55 -5.79 17.57 -4.32
CA ALA A 55 -6.15 18.15 -3.01
C ALA A 55 -5.85 17.20 -1.84
N GLU A 56 -6.04 15.89 -2.01
CA GLU A 56 -5.77 14.90 -0.96
C GLU A 56 -4.25 14.67 -0.78
N LEU A 57 -3.48 14.73 -1.87
CA LEU A 57 -2.02 14.68 -1.79
C LEU A 57 -1.47 15.92 -1.09
N ALA A 58 -1.97 17.10 -1.45
CA ALA A 58 -1.61 18.37 -0.81
C ALA A 58 -1.97 18.35 0.69
N GLN A 59 -3.12 17.76 1.06
CA GLN A 59 -3.49 17.57 2.46
C GLN A 59 -2.47 16.68 3.19
N THR A 60 -2.01 15.58 2.59
CA THR A 60 -0.99 14.71 3.19
C THR A 60 0.33 15.46 3.40
N ALA A 61 0.76 16.26 2.42
CA ALA A 61 1.95 17.09 2.54
C ALA A 61 1.79 18.16 3.65
N SER A 62 0.63 18.80 3.73
CA SER A 62 0.32 19.77 4.78
C SER A 62 0.33 19.16 6.18
N LEU A 63 -0.23 17.96 6.34
CA LEU A 63 -0.20 17.23 7.62
C LEU A 63 1.24 16.89 8.04
N GLY A 64 2.10 16.49 7.11
CA GLY A 64 3.53 16.23 7.36
C GLY A 64 4.26 17.51 7.82
N ALA A 65 3.99 18.65 7.17
CA ALA A 65 4.55 19.93 7.57
C ALA A 65 4.08 20.37 8.96
N GLN A 66 2.78 20.20 9.27
CA GLN A 66 2.22 20.51 10.60
C GLN A 66 2.81 19.60 11.70
N ALA A 67 3.13 18.34 11.38
CA ALA A 67 3.77 17.42 12.30
C ALA A 67 5.25 17.73 12.54
N GLY A 68 5.84 18.66 11.79
CA GLY A 68 7.24 19.09 11.94
C GLY A 68 8.27 18.03 11.52
N TYR A 69 7.94 17.17 10.53
CA TYR A 69 8.88 16.18 10.04
C TYR A 69 10.09 16.83 9.37
N GLU A 70 11.25 16.18 9.48
CA GLU A 70 12.55 16.68 8.99
C GLU A 70 12.52 17.00 7.49
N HIS A 71 11.83 16.17 6.71
CA HIS A 71 11.71 16.33 5.28
C HIS A 71 10.25 16.61 4.89
N PRO A 72 9.97 17.63 4.06
CA PRO A 72 8.63 17.85 3.53
C PRO A 72 8.20 16.66 2.65
N ILE A 73 6.92 16.29 2.74
CA ILE A 73 6.35 15.27 1.88
C ILE A 73 6.11 15.86 0.49
N LEU A 74 6.74 15.31 -0.53
CA LEU A 74 6.59 15.71 -1.93
C LEU A 74 5.27 15.13 -2.49
N ALA A 75 4.36 16.00 -2.91
CA ALA A 75 3.08 15.61 -3.52
C ALA A 75 3.16 15.71 -5.04
N VAL A 76 3.05 14.60 -5.77
CA VAL A 76 3.12 14.55 -7.24
C VAL A 76 1.84 13.90 -7.79
N PRO A 77 0.90 14.66 -8.34
CA PRO A 77 -0.29 14.11 -8.98
C PRO A 77 0.08 13.24 -10.19
N CYS A 78 -0.46 12.02 -10.23
CA CYS A 78 -0.23 11.09 -11.34
C CYS A 78 -1.36 10.06 -11.44
N ASP A 79 -1.78 9.75 -12.64
CA ASP A 79 -2.53 8.54 -12.92
C ASP A 79 -1.56 7.43 -13.34
N ILE A 80 -1.28 6.51 -12.43
CA ILE A 80 -0.30 5.43 -12.65
C ILE A 80 -0.72 4.39 -13.70
N ARG A 81 -1.95 4.49 -14.23
CA ARG A 81 -2.42 3.61 -15.33
C ARG A 81 -1.80 3.97 -16.67
N GLU A 82 -1.24 5.15 -16.78
CA GLU A 82 -0.62 5.67 -17.99
C GLU A 82 0.92 5.63 -17.83
N PRO A 83 1.62 4.81 -18.61
CA PRO A 83 3.07 4.66 -18.54
C PRO A 83 3.83 5.99 -18.61
N GLU A 84 3.43 6.89 -19.51
CA GLU A 84 4.08 8.18 -19.70
C GLU A 84 3.97 9.08 -18.47
N ASN A 85 2.85 9.00 -17.75
CA ASN A 85 2.66 9.73 -16.49
C ASN A 85 3.55 9.16 -15.37
N VAL A 86 3.74 7.83 -15.35
CA VAL A 86 4.65 7.18 -14.40
C VAL A 86 6.09 7.59 -14.68
N ASP A 87 6.50 7.66 -15.94
CA ASP A 87 7.86 8.10 -16.29
C ASP A 87 8.10 9.54 -15.85
N ALA A 88 7.16 10.46 -16.11
CA ALA A 88 7.22 11.85 -15.64
C ALA A 88 7.21 11.98 -14.10
N LEU A 89 6.41 11.15 -13.41
CA LEU A 89 6.42 11.06 -11.95
C LEU A 89 7.82 10.71 -11.44
N LEU A 90 8.43 9.68 -12.03
CA LEU A 90 9.75 9.22 -11.60
C LEU A 90 10.85 10.24 -11.92
N ASP A 91 10.75 10.97 -13.05
CA ASP A 91 11.65 12.07 -13.35
C ASP A 91 11.59 13.14 -12.26
N THR A 92 10.38 13.52 -11.84
CA THR A 92 10.18 14.51 -10.78
C THR A 92 10.72 14.02 -9.43
N VAL A 93 10.38 12.79 -9.02
CA VAL A 93 10.83 12.27 -7.72
C VAL A 93 12.34 12.07 -7.69
N LEU A 94 12.95 11.59 -8.77
CA LEU A 94 14.41 11.41 -8.84
C LEU A 94 15.17 12.73 -8.89
N ALA A 95 14.60 13.78 -9.46
CA ALA A 95 15.19 15.12 -9.44
C ALA A 95 15.24 15.70 -8.01
N GLU A 96 14.21 15.47 -7.20
CA GLU A 96 14.09 16.00 -5.83
C GLU A 96 14.78 15.12 -4.78
N HIS A 97 14.69 13.80 -4.94
CA HIS A 97 15.19 12.84 -3.94
C HIS A 97 16.50 12.17 -4.31
N GLU A 98 16.96 12.30 -5.57
CA GLU A 98 18.12 11.63 -6.18
C GLU A 98 17.92 10.14 -6.41
N TYR A 99 17.21 9.44 -5.54
CA TYR A 99 16.97 8.01 -5.61
C TYR A 99 15.65 7.63 -4.93
N ILE A 100 15.21 6.39 -5.18
CA ILE A 100 14.06 5.77 -4.53
C ILE A 100 14.53 4.43 -3.97
N ASP A 101 14.66 4.33 -2.65
CA ASP A 101 15.02 3.10 -1.94
C ASP A 101 13.79 2.25 -1.60
N VAL A 102 12.63 2.89 -1.44
CA VAL A 102 11.39 2.28 -0.96
C VAL A 102 10.26 2.59 -1.92
N LEU A 103 9.52 1.55 -2.31
CA LEU A 103 8.27 1.69 -3.05
C LEU A 103 7.13 1.04 -2.27
N VAL A 104 6.07 1.80 -2.02
CA VAL A 104 4.82 1.27 -1.48
C VAL A 104 3.75 1.32 -2.56
N ASN A 105 3.42 0.17 -3.14
CA ASN A 105 2.32 0.00 -4.07
C ASN A 105 1.01 -0.15 -3.30
N ASN A 106 0.37 0.98 -3.04
CA ASN A 106 -0.90 1.02 -2.33
C ASN A 106 -2.06 1.51 -3.20
N ALA A 107 -1.79 2.27 -4.26
CA ALA A 107 -2.84 2.71 -5.17
C ALA A 107 -3.64 1.52 -5.70
N GLY A 108 -4.96 1.60 -5.59
CA GLY A 108 -5.84 0.55 -6.02
C GLY A 108 -7.30 1.01 -6.00
N GLY A 109 -8.17 0.16 -6.51
CA GLY A 109 -9.60 0.43 -6.51
C GLY A 109 -10.38 -0.77 -7.04
N GLN A 110 -11.61 -0.86 -6.59
CA GLN A 110 -12.57 -1.87 -7.01
C GLN A 110 -13.99 -1.33 -6.87
N PHE A 111 -14.93 -2.10 -7.38
CA PHE A 111 -16.35 -1.95 -7.15
C PHE A 111 -16.96 -3.31 -6.81
N LEU A 112 -18.14 -3.33 -6.21
CA LEU A 112 -18.86 -4.56 -5.92
C LEU A 112 -19.86 -4.84 -7.05
N ALA A 113 -19.78 -6.02 -7.65
CA ALA A 113 -20.75 -6.50 -8.60
C ALA A 113 -20.75 -8.04 -8.67
N PRO A 114 -21.89 -8.72 -8.88
CA PRO A 114 -21.90 -10.14 -9.20
C PRO A 114 -20.99 -10.43 -10.40
N ALA A 115 -20.27 -11.54 -10.37
CA ALA A 115 -19.23 -11.83 -11.36
C ALA A 115 -19.77 -11.81 -12.81
N GLU A 116 -20.98 -12.32 -13.03
CA GLU A 116 -21.67 -12.33 -14.32
C GLU A 116 -22.11 -10.93 -14.80
N SER A 117 -22.14 -9.95 -13.90
CA SER A 117 -22.49 -8.55 -14.23
C SER A 117 -21.26 -7.68 -14.47
N ILE A 118 -20.05 -8.19 -14.20
CA ILE A 118 -18.81 -7.45 -14.46
C ILE A 118 -18.54 -7.44 -15.96
N THR A 119 -18.65 -6.26 -16.57
CA THR A 119 -18.31 -6.10 -17.99
C THR A 119 -16.81 -6.30 -18.23
N TYR A 120 -16.44 -6.63 -19.49
CA TYR A 120 -15.02 -6.70 -19.86
C TYR A 120 -14.26 -5.41 -19.54
N ASN A 121 -14.84 -4.25 -19.83
CA ASN A 121 -14.22 -2.95 -19.51
C ASN A 121 -14.12 -2.71 -18.00
N GLY A 122 -15.10 -3.12 -17.21
CA GLY A 122 -15.08 -3.06 -15.76
C GLY A 122 -13.96 -3.93 -15.18
N PHE A 123 -13.84 -5.17 -15.67
CA PHE A 123 -12.74 -6.07 -15.30
C PHE A 123 -11.37 -5.44 -15.63
N ARG A 124 -11.20 -4.95 -16.87
CA ARG A 124 -9.96 -4.30 -17.33
C ARG A 124 -9.62 -3.03 -16.55
N ALA A 125 -10.61 -2.21 -16.19
CA ALA A 125 -10.37 -1.01 -15.40
C ALA A 125 -9.71 -1.31 -14.04
N VAL A 126 -10.14 -2.40 -13.40
CA VAL A 126 -9.59 -2.83 -12.11
C VAL A 126 -8.24 -3.52 -12.27
N THR A 127 -8.08 -4.44 -13.23
CA THR A 127 -6.80 -5.12 -13.45
C THR A 127 -5.71 -4.16 -13.93
N ARG A 128 -6.05 -3.20 -14.79
CA ARG A 128 -5.11 -2.16 -15.25
C ARG A 128 -4.57 -1.31 -14.10
N LEU A 129 -5.42 -0.97 -13.12
CA LEU A 129 -4.98 -0.20 -11.96
C LEU A 129 -4.21 -1.06 -10.95
N ASN A 130 -4.79 -2.21 -10.56
CA ASN A 130 -4.27 -2.97 -9.42
C ASN A 130 -3.11 -3.90 -9.77
N LEU A 131 -2.96 -4.30 -11.04
CA LEU A 131 -1.93 -5.24 -11.49
C LEU A 131 -0.97 -4.59 -12.50
N ASP A 132 -1.49 -4.15 -13.67
CA ASP A 132 -0.63 -3.67 -14.76
C ASP A 132 0.18 -2.44 -14.32
N ALA A 133 -0.50 -1.45 -13.68
CA ALA A 133 0.15 -0.25 -13.16
C ALA A 133 1.13 -0.57 -12.01
N THR A 134 0.76 -1.47 -11.11
CA THR A 134 1.64 -1.92 -10.02
C THR A 134 2.93 -2.54 -10.58
N TRP A 135 2.81 -3.40 -11.58
CA TRP A 135 3.97 -3.99 -12.25
C TRP A 135 4.83 -2.91 -12.92
N TYR A 136 4.20 -1.99 -13.67
CA TYR A 136 4.94 -0.95 -14.39
C TYR A 136 5.71 -0.03 -13.44
N VAL A 137 5.05 0.53 -12.43
CA VAL A 137 5.71 1.36 -11.42
C VAL A 137 6.87 0.62 -10.76
N THR A 138 6.64 -0.65 -10.34
CA THR A 138 7.65 -1.45 -9.67
C THR A 138 8.87 -1.69 -10.54
N THR A 139 8.68 -2.04 -11.81
CA THR A 139 9.79 -2.29 -12.74
C THR A 139 10.54 -1.02 -13.10
N GLN A 140 9.87 0.12 -13.28
CA GLN A 140 10.53 1.38 -13.57
C GLN A 140 11.34 1.90 -12.37
N VAL A 141 10.81 1.83 -11.15
CA VAL A 141 11.54 2.19 -9.93
C VAL A 141 12.76 1.27 -9.75
N ALA A 142 12.59 -0.03 -9.92
CA ALA A 142 13.70 -0.97 -9.80
C ALA A 142 14.80 -0.66 -10.83
N ARG A 143 14.44 -0.50 -12.10
CA ARG A 143 15.40 -0.23 -13.18
C ARG A 143 16.13 1.10 -13.02
N ARG A 144 15.42 2.16 -12.62
CA ARG A 144 15.95 3.53 -12.59
C ARG A 144 16.69 3.86 -11.31
N SER A 145 16.41 3.15 -10.20
CA SER A 145 16.99 3.44 -8.89
C SER A 145 17.53 2.21 -8.17
N MET A 146 16.72 1.20 -7.87
CA MET A 146 17.08 0.14 -6.93
C MET A 146 18.18 -0.80 -7.46
N ILE A 147 18.09 -1.26 -8.72
CA ILE A 147 19.07 -2.18 -9.33
C ILE A 147 20.46 -1.52 -9.43
N PRO A 148 20.62 -0.28 -9.96
CA PRO A 148 21.92 0.39 -9.99
C PRO A 148 22.53 0.58 -8.60
N ARG A 149 21.70 0.84 -7.60
CA ARG A 149 22.13 1.08 -6.21
C ARG A 149 22.32 -0.22 -5.41
N LYS A 150 21.89 -1.36 -5.94
CA LYS A 150 21.90 -2.67 -5.27
C LYS A 150 21.18 -2.65 -3.91
N TYR A 151 20.11 -1.90 -3.84
CA TYR A 151 19.26 -1.78 -2.66
C TYR A 151 17.84 -1.40 -3.04
N GLY A 152 16.86 -2.03 -2.41
CA GLY A 152 15.46 -1.66 -2.58
C GLY A 152 14.53 -2.43 -1.64
N LYS A 153 13.45 -1.78 -1.24
CA LYS A 153 12.33 -2.35 -0.49
C LYS A 153 11.03 -2.05 -1.22
N VAL A 154 10.33 -3.08 -1.61
CA VAL A 154 9.01 -2.95 -2.26
C VAL A 154 7.97 -3.60 -1.38
N VAL A 155 6.96 -2.84 -0.97
CA VAL A 155 5.79 -3.34 -0.24
C VAL A 155 4.55 -3.10 -1.08
N SER A 156 3.80 -4.16 -1.38
CA SER A 156 2.55 -4.08 -2.15
C SER A 156 1.36 -4.40 -1.26
N ILE A 157 0.36 -3.51 -1.24
CA ILE A 157 -0.89 -3.75 -0.50
C ILE A 157 -1.81 -4.57 -1.39
N THR A 158 -2.19 -5.75 -0.91
CA THR A 158 -3.09 -6.68 -1.61
C THR A 158 -4.43 -6.80 -0.89
N MET A 159 -4.97 -7.98 -0.77
CA MET A 159 -6.16 -8.30 0.02
C MET A 159 -6.05 -9.72 0.53
N THR A 160 -6.79 -10.04 1.58
CA THR A 160 -6.87 -11.39 2.15
C THR A 160 -7.09 -12.45 1.06
N PRO A 161 -6.13 -13.38 0.84
CA PRO A 161 -6.09 -14.16 -0.40
C PRO A 161 -7.01 -15.39 -0.42
N ARG A 162 -7.25 -16.00 0.74
CA ARG A 162 -7.91 -17.32 0.82
C ARG A 162 -9.41 -17.23 0.94
N ARG A 163 -9.91 -16.17 1.57
CA ARG A 163 -11.33 -15.95 1.72
C ARG A 163 -11.86 -15.16 0.52
N GLY A 164 -12.58 -15.80 -0.37
CA GLY A 164 -13.24 -15.09 -1.45
C GLY A 164 -14.23 -14.05 -0.90
N ILE A 165 -14.18 -12.85 -1.44
CA ILE A 165 -15.18 -11.82 -1.17
C ILE A 165 -16.11 -11.76 -2.38
N PRO A 166 -17.37 -12.19 -2.25
CA PRO A 166 -18.34 -12.11 -3.36
C PRO A 166 -18.40 -10.69 -3.95
N GLY A 167 -18.52 -10.59 -5.27
CA GLY A 167 -18.56 -9.30 -5.96
C GLY A 167 -17.23 -8.66 -6.28
N MET A 168 -16.10 -9.30 -5.95
CA MET A 168 -14.75 -8.75 -6.15
C MET A 168 -13.84 -9.61 -7.05
N SER A 169 -14.38 -10.42 -7.96
CA SER A 169 -13.56 -11.36 -8.75
C SER A 169 -12.43 -10.67 -9.54
N HIS A 170 -12.66 -9.48 -10.10
CA HIS A 170 -11.65 -8.68 -10.80
C HIS A 170 -10.51 -8.21 -9.87
N SER A 171 -10.85 -7.72 -8.67
CA SER A 171 -9.86 -7.26 -7.70
C SER A 171 -9.07 -8.45 -7.12
N SER A 172 -9.74 -9.54 -6.80
CA SER A 172 -9.11 -10.77 -6.32
C SER A 172 -8.09 -11.31 -7.32
N ALA A 173 -8.46 -11.40 -8.61
CA ALA A 173 -7.55 -11.83 -9.67
C ALA A 173 -6.32 -10.91 -9.79
N ALA A 174 -6.53 -9.58 -9.78
CA ALA A 174 -5.43 -8.61 -9.86
C ALA A 174 -4.49 -8.70 -8.66
N ARG A 175 -5.02 -8.80 -7.45
CA ARG A 175 -4.23 -8.87 -6.21
C ARG A 175 -3.46 -10.18 -6.10
N ALA A 176 -4.05 -11.31 -6.51
CA ALA A 176 -3.35 -12.59 -6.62
C ALA A 176 -2.18 -12.50 -7.63
N GLY A 177 -2.37 -11.77 -8.73
CA GLY A 177 -1.31 -11.46 -9.69
C GLY A 177 -0.15 -10.69 -9.04
N VAL A 178 -0.43 -9.66 -8.23
CA VAL A 178 0.59 -8.90 -7.48
C VAL A 178 1.34 -9.79 -6.49
N GLU A 179 0.66 -10.69 -5.78
CA GLU A 179 1.32 -11.65 -4.89
C GLU A 179 2.24 -12.61 -5.65
N SER A 180 1.82 -13.04 -6.85
CA SER A 180 2.68 -13.85 -7.72
C SER A 180 3.90 -13.07 -8.19
N LEU A 181 3.74 -11.82 -8.61
CA LEU A 181 4.85 -10.92 -8.95
C LEU A 181 5.81 -10.74 -7.76
N THR A 182 5.28 -10.54 -6.56
CA THR A 182 6.08 -10.41 -5.32
C THR A 182 6.99 -11.61 -5.12
N ARG A 183 6.46 -12.83 -5.30
CA ARG A 183 7.26 -14.07 -5.20
C ARG A 183 8.35 -14.15 -6.27
N MET A 184 7.98 -13.91 -7.52
CA MET A 184 8.90 -14.06 -8.65
C MET A 184 10.01 -13.00 -8.64
N LEU A 185 9.63 -11.72 -8.49
CA LEU A 185 10.60 -10.64 -8.45
C LEU A 185 11.46 -10.66 -7.17
N GLY A 186 10.93 -11.18 -6.06
CA GLY A 186 11.70 -11.40 -4.83
C GLY A 186 12.89 -12.37 -5.02
N VAL A 187 12.71 -13.39 -5.87
CA VAL A 187 13.79 -14.31 -6.25
C VAL A 187 14.71 -13.66 -7.29
N GLU A 188 14.12 -13.11 -8.35
CA GLU A 188 14.86 -12.56 -9.49
C GLU A 188 15.75 -11.37 -9.12
N TRP A 189 15.25 -10.48 -8.23
CA TRP A 189 15.97 -9.28 -7.82
C TRP A 189 16.69 -9.40 -6.46
N GLY A 190 16.59 -10.55 -5.80
CA GLY A 190 17.35 -10.86 -4.60
C GLY A 190 18.85 -10.57 -4.73
N PRO A 191 19.53 -10.99 -5.84
CA PRO A 191 20.94 -10.69 -6.08
C PRO A 191 21.27 -9.20 -6.20
N TYR A 192 20.29 -8.35 -6.49
CA TYR A 192 20.46 -6.89 -6.51
C TYR A 192 20.18 -6.24 -5.13
N GLY A 193 20.01 -7.03 -4.08
CA GLY A 193 19.71 -6.47 -2.76
C GLY A 193 18.29 -5.91 -2.61
N ILE A 194 17.36 -6.26 -3.51
CA ILE A 194 15.98 -5.79 -3.45
C ILE A 194 15.12 -6.82 -2.73
N ARG A 195 14.29 -6.37 -1.80
CA ARG A 195 13.32 -7.19 -1.06
C ARG A 195 11.91 -6.78 -1.44
N LEU A 196 11.11 -7.76 -1.82
CA LEU A 196 9.71 -7.56 -2.19
C LEU A 196 8.81 -8.31 -1.22
N THR A 197 7.82 -7.62 -0.67
CA THR A 197 6.80 -8.23 0.18
C THR A 197 5.43 -7.72 -0.21
N SER A 198 4.40 -8.51 0.05
CA SER A 198 3.01 -8.06 -0.01
C SER A 198 2.41 -8.11 1.39
N ILE A 199 1.54 -7.16 1.69
CA ILE A 199 0.67 -7.19 2.86
C ILE A 199 -0.75 -7.44 2.36
N ALA A 200 -1.38 -8.48 2.88
CA ALA A 200 -2.78 -8.79 2.66
C ALA A 200 -3.59 -8.35 3.90
N PRO A 201 -4.11 -7.12 3.92
CA PRO A 201 -4.89 -6.62 5.03
C PRO A 201 -6.28 -7.25 5.04
N GLY A 202 -6.92 -7.23 6.20
CA GLY A 202 -8.33 -7.51 6.34
C GLY A 202 -9.22 -6.36 5.88
N ILE A 203 -10.33 -6.17 6.59
CA ILE A 203 -11.23 -5.05 6.32
C ILE A 203 -10.71 -3.80 7.04
N VAL A 204 -10.17 -2.87 6.28
CA VAL A 204 -9.57 -1.64 6.81
C VAL A 204 -10.57 -0.50 6.77
N HIS A 205 -10.84 0.11 7.92
CA HIS A 205 -11.69 1.29 8.01
C HIS A 205 -10.92 2.53 7.54
N THR A 206 -11.33 3.10 6.43
CA THR A 206 -10.75 4.29 5.81
C THR A 206 -11.87 5.21 5.32
N GLU A 207 -11.54 6.39 4.83
CA GLU A 207 -12.49 7.32 4.22
C GLU A 207 -13.27 6.71 3.04
N ALA A 208 -12.74 5.65 2.43
CA ALA A 208 -13.42 4.94 1.35
C ALA A 208 -14.62 4.12 1.84
N TRP A 209 -14.73 3.86 3.14
CA TRP A 209 -15.79 3.06 3.75
C TRP A 209 -17.19 3.61 3.52
N GLU A 210 -17.36 4.92 3.53
CA GLU A 210 -18.65 5.60 3.30
C GLU A 210 -19.34 5.17 1.99
N ARG A 211 -18.55 4.71 1.01
CA ARG A 211 -19.07 4.27 -0.29
C ARG A 211 -19.81 2.94 -0.25
N TYR A 212 -19.61 2.15 0.79
CA TYR A 212 -20.19 0.82 0.90
C TYR A 212 -21.50 0.79 1.68
N GLY A 213 -21.85 1.88 2.40
CA GLY A 213 -23.09 1.98 3.16
C GLY A 213 -23.22 0.95 4.29
N LEU A 214 -22.10 0.42 4.77
CA LEU A 214 -22.04 -0.58 5.84
C LEU A 214 -21.75 0.10 7.18
N ASP A 215 -22.34 -0.43 8.26
CA ASP A 215 -22.05 0.03 9.62
C ASP A 215 -20.69 -0.51 10.08
N PRO A 216 -19.68 0.36 10.30
CA PRO A 216 -18.35 -0.07 10.67
C PRO A 216 -18.28 -0.69 12.07
N ASP A 217 -19.13 -0.29 13.01
CA ASP A 217 -19.13 -0.81 14.38
C ASP A 217 -19.65 -2.24 14.38
N GLN A 218 -20.80 -2.47 13.72
CA GLN A 218 -21.36 -3.82 13.56
C GLN A 218 -20.40 -4.77 12.82
N MET A 219 -19.75 -4.27 11.77
CA MET A 219 -18.76 -5.07 11.05
C MET A 219 -17.53 -5.36 11.89
N GLY A 220 -17.10 -4.40 12.73
CA GLY A 220 -15.97 -4.58 13.63
C GLY A 220 -16.21 -5.65 14.67
N GLU A 221 -17.40 -5.67 15.29
CA GLU A 221 -17.80 -6.69 16.25
C GLU A 221 -17.81 -8.11 15.65
N ALA A 222 -18.12 -8.22 14.36
CA ALA A 222 -18.10 -9.50 13.63
C ALA A 222 -16.69 -9.97 13.24
N MET A 223 -15.65 -9.15 13.40
CA MET A 223 -14.27 -9.56 13.12
C MET A 223 -13.68 -10.35 14.30
N PRO A 224 -12.84 -11.37 14.04
CA PRO A 224 -12.16 -12.11 15.13
C PRO A 224 -11.34 -11.21 16.06
N ALA A 225 -10.78 -10.12 15.52
CA ALA A 225 -10.03 -9.12 16.29
C ALA A 225 -10.94 -8.15 17.09
N GLY A 226 -12.27 -8.27 17.01
CA GLY A 226 -13.25 -7.41 17.69
C GLY A 226 -13.29 -5.98 17.19
N ARG A 227 -12.64 -5.67 16.09
CA ARG A 227 -12.63 -4.35 15.46
C ARG A 227 -12.25 -4.43 13.96
N LEU A 228 -12.62 -3.42 13.21
CA LEU A 228 -12.03 -3.21 11.90
C LEU A 228 -10.54 -2.84 12.03
N GLN A 229 -9.78 -3.17 11.02
CA GLN A 229 -8.36 -2.82 10.95
C GLN A 229 -8.20 -1.31 10.74
N ALA A 230 -7.31 -0.67 11.48
CA ALA A 230 -6.92 0.71 11.24
C ALA A 230 -5.88 0.79 10.10
N ALA A 231 -5.86 1.92 9.39
CA ALA A 231 -4.80 2.20 8.41
C ALA A 231 -3.41 2.17 9.05
N ASP A 232 -3.31 2.58 10.31
CA ASP A 232 -2.08 2.57 11.12
C ASP A 232 -1.53 1.16 11.36
N ASP A 233 -2.40 0.15 11.53
CA ASP A 233 -1.96 -1.24 11.69
C ASP A 233 -1.21 -1.72 10.44
N VAL A 234 -1.71 -1.36 9.26
CA VAL A 234 -1.06 -1.70 7.98
C VAL A 234 0.21 -0.88 7.78
N ALA A 235 0.19 0.40 8.11
CA ALA A 235 1.34 1.28 8.00
C ALA A 235 2.50 0.82 8.90
N ALA A 236 2.21 0.39 10.13
CA ALA A 236 3.22 -0.12 11.06
C ALA A 236 3.90 -1.39 10.52
N LEU A 237 3.13 -2.33 9.98
CA LEU A 237 3.70 -3.52 9.35
C LEU A 237 4.50 -3.17 8.10
N ALA A 238 4.02 -2.25 7.25
CA ALA A 238 4.76 -1.78 6.08
C ALA A 238 6.10 -1.17 6.50
N ALA A 239 6.10 -0.30 7.50
CA ALA A 239 7.32 0.32 8.01
C ALA A 239 8.29 -0.70 8.61
N PHE A 240 7.81 -1.73 9.32
CA PHE A 240 8.65 -2.85 9.80
C PHE A 240 9.32 -3.59 8.64
N LEU A 241 8.56 -3.96 7.60
CA LEU A 241 9.10 -4.65 6.43
C LEU A 241 10.11 -3.81 5.65
N ILE A 242 9.93 -2.49 5.65
CA ILE A 242 10.84 -1.52 5.04
C ILE A 242 12.11 -1.31 5.89
N SER A 243 11.99 -1.36 7.21
CA SER A 243 13.12 -1.18 8.15
C SER A 243 14.16 -2.30 8.02
N PRO A 244 15.34 -2.16 8.66
CA PRO A 244 16.32 -3.25 8.73
C PRO A 244 15.78 -4.54 9.34
N GLY A 245 14.75 -4.48 10.20
CA GLY A 245 14.07 -5.67 10.74
C GLY A 245 13.43 -6.55 9.67
N GLY A 246 13.05 -5.98 8.52
CA GLY A 246 12.50 -6.70 7.37
C GLY A 246 13.53 -7.19 6.35
N ASP A 247 14.84 -7.09 6.59
CA ASP A 247 15.87 -7.36 5.57
C ASP A 247 15.93 -8.81 5.09
N TYR A 248 15.46 -9.75 5.88
CA TYR A 248 15.45 -11.16 5.50
C TYR A 248 14.08 -11.65 5.02
N ILE A 249 13.09 -10.75 4.90
CA ILE A 249 11.74 -11.08 4.43
C ILE A 249 11.62 -10.64 2.97
N SER A 250 11.51 -11.59 2.05
CA SER A 250 11.33 -11.34 0.61
C SER A 250 10.54 -12.46 -0.06
N GLY A 251 9.80 -12.13 -1.11
CA GLY A 251 8.98 -13.08 -1.85
C GLY A 251 7.75 -13.59 -1.08
N ALA A 252 7.35 -12.92 0.00
CA ALA A 252 6.28 -13.35 0.88
C ALA A 252 5.08 -12.41 0.85
N THR A 253 3.88 -12.97 1.02
CA THR A 253 2.67 -12.25 1.39
C THR A 253 2.41 -12.43 2.88
N ILE A 254 2.38 -11.34 3.61
CA ILE A 254 2.06 -11.33 5.04
C ILE A 254 0.56 -11.03 5.20
N VAL A 255 -0.18 -12.00 5.69
CA VAL A 255 -1.59 -11.81 6.04
C VAL A 255 -1.66 -11.06 7.37
N ALA A 256 -2.30 -9.92 7.36
CA ALA A 256 -2.47 -9.05 8.53
C ALA A 256 -3.94 -8.61 8.60
N ASP A 257 -4.82 -9.55 8.92
CA ASP A 257 -6.27 -9.39 8.78
C ASP A 257 -7.05 -9.65 10.08
N GLY A 258 -6.36 -9.75 11.22
CA GLY A 258 -6.98 -10.01 12.51
C GLY A 258 -7.65 -11.39 12.61
N GLY A 259 -7.23 -12.35 11.79
CA GLY A 259 -7.78 -13.71 11.75
C GLY A 259 -8.96 -13.86 10.80
N PHE A 260 -9.31 -12.84 10.04
CA PHE A 260 -10.50 -12.82 9.19
C PHE A 260 -10.50 -13.95 8.15
N GLU A 261 -9.39 -14.24 7.47
CA GLU A 261 -9.37 -15.29 6.43
C GLU A 261 -9.60 -16.71 6.99
N ASN A 262 -9.26 -16.92 8.26
CA ASN A 262 -9.39 -18.21 8.95
C ASN A 262 -10.65 -18.29 9.81
N SER A 263 -11.46 -17.22 9.88
CA SER A 263 -12.70 -17.24 10.64
C SER A 263 -13.77 -18.06 9.92
N TYR A 264 -14.46 -18.94 10.65
CA TYR A 264 -15.66 -19.58 10.14
C TYR A 264 -16.80 -18.54 10.11
N PRO A 265 -17.77 -18.64 9.17
CA PRO A 265 -18.99 -17.87 9.31
C PRO A 265 -19.61 -18.20 10.66
N LEU A 266 -19.70 -17.20 11.54
CA LEU A 266 -20.23 -17.32 12.90
C LEU A 266 -21.76 -17.50 12.92
N ASN A 267 -22.30 -18.35 12.08
CA ASN A 267 -23.67 -18.82 12.17
C ASN A 267 -23.65 -20.28 12.67
N MET A 268 -23.15 -20.47 13.91
CA MET A 268 -23.39 -21.63 14.71
C MET A 268 -24.31 -21.23 15.88
N SER A 269 -25.53 -20.83 15.54
CA SER A 269 -26.65 -20.78 16.48
C SER A 269 -27.72 -21.75 16.05
#